data_471648ae4526367fb44e9028e3524e8b
#
_entry.id   471648ae4526367fb44e9028e3524e8b
#
_cell.length_a   1.000
_cell.length_b   1.000
_cell.length_c   1.000
_cell.angle_alpha   90.00
_cell.angle_beta   90.00
_cell.angle_gamma   90.00
#
_symmetry.space_group_name_H-M   'P 1'
#
loop_
_entity.id
_entity.type
_entity.pdbx_description
1 polymer ?
#
loop_
_entity_poly.entity_id
_entity_poly.type
_entity_poly.pdbx_seq_one_letter_code
_entity_poly.pdbx_strand_id
1 'polypeptide(L)'
;TQKDHTTTIYTNSHEQTNQITKTTFTKTDATGDQEVRGAKMSITDLEGKVIDEWISSNKAHEIDGLESGKTYYLNEDTSPAGYVKATKIEFKVNEDGKIQKVNMKDKVVTISKVTLGGEEIQGALLQVIDEEGNTVDQWYSDGNEHPVSGLEEGKTYTLHEDLAPLGFNLVNDISFTVSYEKENQKIEMIDTFVKVYKQKED
;
A
#
# COMPACT_ATOMS: atom_id res chain seq x y z
N THR A 1 59.21 16.48 56.87
CA THR A 1 58.35 15.37 56.45
C THR A 1 57.26 15.91 55.58
N GLN A 2 57.46 15.76 54.25
CA GLN A 2 56.53 16.14 53.20
C GLN A 2 55.57 14.97 52.93
N LYS A 3 54.27 15.20 53.11
CA LYS A 3 53.24 14.20 52.74
C LYS A 3 52.92 14.33 51.27
N ASP A 4 53.29 13.34 50.46
CA ASP A 4 52.84 13.18 49.09
C ASP A 4 51.32 12.89 49.09
N HIS A 5 50.59 13.80 48.48
CA HIS A 5 49.18 13.58 48.12
C HIS A 5 49.12 13.07 46.69
N THR A 6 49.08 11.76 46.53
CA THR A 6 48.79 11.13 45.25
C THR A 6 47.27 11.20 45.02
N THR A 7 46.84 12.10 44.13
CA THR A 7 45.45 12.15 43.68
C THR A 7 45.30 11.15 42.55
N THR A 8 44.65 10.03 42.80
CA THR A 8 44.28 9.07 41.76
C THR A 8 43.07 9.62 41.00
N ILE A 9 43.29 10.09 39.77
CA ILE A 9 42.21 10.48 38.86
C ILE A 9 41.65 9.20 38.22
N TYR A 10 40.44 8.80 38.63
CA TYR A 10 39.71 7.78 37.93
C TYR A 10 39.06 8.43 36.69
N THR A 11 39.65 8.26 35.53
CA THR A 11 39.01 8.53 34.25
C THR A 11 38.10 7.37 33.92
N ASN A 12 36.81 7.56 34.13
CA ASN A 12 35.80 6.65 33.63
C ASN A 12 35.71 6.88 32.12
N SER A 13 36.58 6.23 31.33
CA SER A 13 36.40 6.13 29.90
C SER A 13 35.28 5.13 29.59
N HIS A 14 34.05 5.62 29.50
CA HIS A 14 33.04 4.88 28.81
C HIS A 14 33.45 4.92 27.32
N GLU A 15 34.01 3.85 26.81
CA GLU A 15 34.08 3.59 25.39
C GLU A 15 32.64 3.41 24.90
N GLN A 16 32.03 4.49 24.43
CA GLN A 16 30.84 4.41 23.61
C GLN A 16 31.28 3.85 22.27
N THR A 17 31.19 2.55 22.11
CA THR A 17 31.23 1.91 20.80
C THR A 17 29.99 2.38 20.06
N ASN A 18 30.13 3.37 19.19
CA ASN A 18 29.11 3.74 18.21
C ASN A 18 28.94 2.55 17.25
N GLN A 19 28.05 1.64 17.59
CA GLN A 19 27.65 0.60 16.65
C GLN A 19 26.80 1.26 15.55
N ILE A 20 27.24 1.06 14.31
CA ILE A 20 26.43 1.47 13.15
C ILE A 20 25.17 0.62 13.16
N THR A 21 24.03 1.27 13.25
CA THR A 21 22.73 0.58 13.14
C THR A 21 22.51 0.13 11.71
N LYS A 22 21.92 -1.05 11.54
CA LYS A 22 21.49 -1.55 10.23
C LYS A 22 20.01 -1.85 10.27
N THR A 23 19.27 -1.25 9.34
CA THR A 23 17.83 -1.48 9.16
C THR A 23 17.55 -2.00 7.76
N THR A 24 16.80 -3.08 7.70
CA THR A 24 16.38 -3.72 6.45
C THR A 24 14.90 -3.44 6.23
N PHE A 25 14.54 -2.92 5.08
CA PHE A 25 13.18 -2.60 4.67
C PHE A 25 12.71 -3.54 3.60
N THR A 26 11.54 -4.16 3.82
CA THR A 26 10.89 -5.03 2.86
C THR A 26 9.55 -4.44 2.44
N LYS A 27 9.23 -4.53 1.16
CA LYS A 27 7.94 -4.16 0.57
C LYS A 27 7.34 -5.43 0.00
N THR A 28 6.39 -6.04 0.71
CA THR A 28 5.88 -7.38 0.37
C THR A 28 4.41 -7.35 -0.03
N ASP A 29 3.98 -8.38 -0.76
CA ASP A 29 2.56 -8.64 -0.97
C ASP A 29 1.83 -8.98 0.35
N ALA A 30 0.53 -9.18 0.27
CA ALA A 30 -0.30 -9.49 1.43
C ALA A 30 0.13 -10.77 2.16
N THR A 31 0.67 -11.76 1.46
CA THR A 31 1.19 -13.01 2.06
C THR A 31 2.46 -12.78 2.87
N GLY A 32 3.24 -11.74 2.52
CA GLY A 32 4.52 -11.42 3.13
C GLY A 32 5.69 -12.23 2.58
N ASP A 33 5.46 -13.04 1.55
CA ASP A 33 6.46 -13.97 1.02
C ASP A 33 7.22 -13.43 -0.19
N GLN A 34 6.64 -12.46 -0.91
CA GLN A 34 7.22 -11.92 -2.13
C GLN A 34 7.41 -10.42 -2.05
N GLU A 35 8.60 -9.96 -2.43
CA GLU A 35 8.87 -8.52 -2.58
C GLU A 35 8.08 -7.95 -3.76
N VAL A 36 7.41 -6.83 -3.53
CA VAL A 36 6.67 -6.08 -4.56
C VAL A 36 7.58 -5.01 -5.17
N ARG A 37 7.66 -5.00 -6.50
CA ARG A 37 8.53 -4.09 -7.26
C ARG A 37 7.80 -2.84 -7.70
N GLY A 38 8.54 -1.73 -7.79
CA GLY A 38 8.08 -0.52 -8.46
C GLY A 38 7.39 0.49 -7.55
N ALA A 39 7.27 0.22 -6.25
CA ALA A 39 6.85 1.22 -5.28
C ALA A 39 7.94 2.27 -5.10
N LYS A 40 7.60 3.56 -5.12
CA LYS A 40 8.51 4.61 -4.65
C LYS A 40 8.42 4.71 -3.14
N MET A 41 9.54 4.43 -2.47
CA MET A 41 9.66 4.38 -1.02
C MET A 41 10.57 5.48 -0.51
N SER A 42 10.30 5.96 0.69
CA SER A 42 11.20 6.90 1.38
C SER A 42 11.23 6.68 2.89
N ILE A 43 12.33 7.08 3.51
CA ILE A 43 12.44 7.26 4.95
C ILE A 43 12.48 8.76 5.23
N THR A 44 11.63 9.20 6.15
CA THR A 44 11.65 10.58 6.65
C THR A 44 11.80 10.62 8.16
N ASP A 45 12.37 11.71 8.69
CA ASP A 45 12.28 12.02 10.11
C ASP A 45 10.86 12.52 10.46
N LEU A 46 10.65 12.87 11.73
CA LEU A 46 9.34 13.33 12.21
C LEU A 46 8.96 14.72 11.66
N GLU A 47 9.93 15.51 11.22
CA GLU A 47 9.75 16.82 10.59
C GLU A 47 9.51 16.72 9.07
N GLY A 48 9.56 15.51 8.51
CA GLY A 48 9.31 15.25 7.09
C GLY A 48 10.54 15.40 6.19
N LYS A 49 11.74 15.57 6.77
CA LYS A 49 12.99 15.59 6.00
C LYS A 49 13.29 14.19 5.47
N VAL A 50 13.49 14.07 4.16
CA VAL A 50 13.88 12.81 3.52
C VAL A 50 15.30 12.43 3.92
N ILE A 51 15.47 11.23 4.45
CA ILE A 51 16.74 10.62 4.85
C ILE A 51 17.26 9.71 3.73
N ASP A 52 16.36 8.92 3.11
CA ASP A 52 16.66 8.06 1.98
C ASP A 52 15.42 7.84 1.12
N GLU A 53 15.61 7.57 -0.18
CA GLU A 53 14.54 7.20 -1.11
C GLU A 53 15.01 6.16 -2.13
N TRP A 54 14.12 5.22 -2.51
CA TRP A 54 14.41 4.16 -3.48
C TRP A 54 13.16 3.68 -4.20
N ILE A 55 13.37 2.89 -5.24
CA ILE A 55 12.31 2.10 -5.88
C ILE A 55 12.41 0.66 -5.38
N SER A 56 11.31 0.11 -4.89
CA SER A 56 11.27 -1.27 -4.41
C SER A 56 11.62 -2.26 -5.52
N SER A 57 12.32 -3.32 -5.15
CA SER A 57 12.81 -4.35 -6.08
C SER A 57 12.41 -5.75 -5.58
N ASN A 58 13.04 -6.79 -6.09
CA ASN A 58 12.89 -8.15 -5.57
C ASN A 58 13.82 -8.47 -4.39
N LYS A 59 14.39 -7.45 -3.76
CA LYS A 59 15.28 -7.57 -2.61
C LYS A 59 14.95 -6.48 -1.62
N ALA A 60 15.13 -6.80 -0.34
CA ALA A 60 15.05 -5.82 0.73
C ALA A 60 16.03 -4.67 0.50
N HIS A 61 15.65 -3.46 0.91
CA HIS A 61 16.51 -2.28 0.92
C HIS A 61 17.18 -2.15 2.28
N GLU A 62 18.49 -1.88 2.31
CA GLU A 62 19.25 -1.77 3.55
C GLU A 62 19.77 -0.35 3.74
N ILE A 63 19.59 0.18 4.94
CA ILE A 63 20.13 1.48 5.34
C ILE A 63 21.00 1.29 6.56
N ASP A 64 22.24 1.78 6.46
CA ASP A 64 23.18 1.84 7.56
C ASP A 64 23.22 3.26 8.18
N GLY A 65 23.37 3.33 9.50
CA GLY A 65 23.65 4.59 10.19
C GLY A 65 22.44 5.46 10.53
N LEU A 66 21.22 4.90 10.53
CA LEU A 66 20.12 5.58 11.20
C LEU A 66 20.42 5.76 12.69
N GLU A 67 20.04 6.89 13.29
CA GLU A 67 20.36 7.19 14.68
C GLU A 67 19.63 6.22 15.63
N SER A 68 20.38 5.51 16.48
CA SER A 68 19.87 4.58 17.49
C SER A 68 18.87 5.29 18.41
N GLY A 69 17.73 4.66 18.66
CA GLY A 69 16.67 5.20 19.52
C GLY A 69 15.82 6.30 18.89
N LYS A 70 16.15 6.79 17.69
CA LYS A 70 15.37 7.81 16.98
C LYS A 70 14.20 7.19 16.22
N THR A 71 13.12 7.95 16.10
CA THR A 71 11.91 7.55 15.38
C THR A 71 11.90 8.14 13.97
N TYR A 72 11.47 7.34 12.99
CA TYR A 72 11.35 7.67 11.59
C TYR A 72 10.02 7.16 11.02
N TYR A 73 9.66 7.62 9.83
CA TYR A 73 8.57 7.07 9.02
C TYR A 73 9.11 6.35 7.80
N LEU A 74 8.61 5.14 7.55
CA LEU A 74 8.68 4.48 6.25
C LEU A 74 7.44 4.87 5.45
N ASN A 75 7.63 5.50 4.31
CA ASN A 75 6.56 5.97 3.44
C ASN A 75 6.54 5.19 2.12
N GLU A 76 5.35 4.99 1.58
CA GLU A 76 5.13 4.67 0.18
C GLU A 76 4.65 5.93 -0.51
N ASP A 77 5.49 6.54 -1.35
CA ASP A 77 5.15 7.77 -2.07
C ASP A 77 4.23 7.47 -3.26
N THR A 78 4.51 6.36 -3.97
CA THR A 78 3.64 5.82 -5.02
C THR A 78 3.63 4.30 -4.97
N SER A 79 2.41 3.72 -5.07
CA SER A 79 2.22 2.27 -5.18
C SER A 79 2.40 1.79 -6.63
N PRO A 80 2.79 0.52 -6.84
CA PRO A 80 2.76 -0.10 -8.16
C PRO A 80 1.33 -0.27 -8.67
N ALA A 81 1.19 -0.43 -10.00
CA ALA A 81 -0.11 -0.72 -10.61
C ALA A 81 -0.76 -1.97 -10.00
N GLY A 82 -2.05 -1.90 -9.70
CA GLY A 82 -2.83 -2.99 -9.11
C GLY A 82 -2.69 -3.13 -7.59
N TYR A 83 -1.92 -2.26 -6.93
CA TYR A 83 -1.78 -2.22 -5.48
C TYR A 83 -2.31 -0.93 -4.87
N VAL A 84 -2.76 -1.03 -3.64
CA VAL A 84 -3.21 0.11 -2.83
C VAL A 84 -2.00 0.78 -2.20
N LYS A 85 -1.93 2.11 -2.26
CA LYS A 85 -0.91 2.87 -1.56
C LYS A 85 -1.08 2.70 -0.04
N ALA A 86 -0.05 2.16 0.60
CA ALA A 86 -0.05 1.87 2.02
C ALA A 86 0.09 3.12 2.88
N THR A 87 -0.51 3.08 4.06
CA THR A 87 -0.27 4.08 5.11
C THR A 87 1.17 4.00 5.61
N LYS A 88 1.78 5.15 5.88
CA LYS A 88 3.14 5.22 6.43
C LYS A 88 3.27 4.45 7.74
N ILE A 89 4.44 3.84 7.97
CA ILE A 89 4.79 3.10 9.17
C ILE A 89 5.75 3.94 10.02
N GLU A 90 5.38 4.19 11.27
CA GLU A 90 6.29 4.73 12.26
C GLU A 90 7.15 3.62 12.86
N PHE A 91 8.46 3.82 12.95
CA PHE A 91 9.37 2.88 13.60
C PHE A 91 10.46 3.59 14.38
N LYS A 92 10.85 3.00 15.50
CA LYS A 92 11.98 3.45 16.32
C LYS A 92 13.18 2.56 16.04
N VAL A 93 14.35 3.15 15.80
CA VAL A 93 15.60 2.40 15.55
C VAL A 93 16.04 1.68 16.81
N ASN A 94 16.38 0.39 16.69
CA ASN A 94 16.84 -0.44 17.80
C ASN A 94 18.11 0.13 18.44
N GLU A 95 18.20 -0.04 19.78
CA GLU A 95 19.33 0.39 20.59
C GLU A 95 20.28 -0.78 20.93
N ASP A 96 19.94 -2.00 20.49
CA ASP A 96 20.63 -3.25 20.84
C ASP A 96 21.74 -3.67 19.85
N GLY A 97 21.99 -2.86 18.83
CA GLY A 97 22.98 -3.10 17.77
C GLY A 97 22.65 -4.26 16.82
N LYS A 98 21.46 -4.85 16.92
CA LYS A 98 21.02 -5.89 16.00
C LYS A 98 20.41 -5.31 14.74
N ILE A 99 20.42 -6.11 13.67
CA ILE A 99 19.73 -5.77 12.41
C ILE A 99 18.24 -5.70 12.68
N GLN A 100 17.65 -4.54 12.43
CA GLN A 100 16.21 -4.32 12.49
C GLN A 100 15.57 -4.61 11.15
N LYS A 101 14.36 -5.19 11.17
CA LYS A 101 13.54 -5.39 9.98
C LYS A 101 12.26 -4.59 10.11
N VAL A 102 11.92 -3.83 9.07
CA VAL A 102 10.65 -3.10 8.94
C VAL A 102 9.99 -3.56 7.65
N ASN A 103 8.80 -4.13 7.73
CA ASN A 103 8.05 -4.62 6.59
C ASN A 103 6.82 -3.76 6.35
N MET A 104 6.63 -3.33 5.10
CA MET A 104 5.39 -2.72 4.62
C MET A 104 4.71 -3.70 3.66
N LYS A 105 3.47 -4.07 3.98
CA LYS A 105 2.67 -4.98 3.14
C LYS A 105 1.80 -4.18 2.19
N ASP A 106 1.72 -4.66 0.95
CA ASP A 106 0.78 -4.16 -0.03
C ASP A 106 -0.56 -4.87 0.08
N LYS A 107 -1.61 -4.13 -0.25
CA LYS A 107 -2.98 -4.61 -0.33
C LYS A 107 -3.48 -4.53 -1.77
N VAL A 108 -4.49 -5.33 -2.05
CA VAL A 108 -5.15 -5.36 -3.36
C VAL A 108 -6.64 -5.14 -3.17
N VAL A 109 -7.21 -4.27 -3.99
CA VAL A 109 -8.66 -4.17 -4.18
C VAL A 109 -8.95 -4.67 -5.59
N THR A 110 -9.77 -5.70 -5.72
CA THR A 110 -10.22 -6.22 -7.01
C THR A 110 -11.69 -5.90 -7.25
N ILE A 111 -12.03 -5.64 -8.50
CA ILE A 111 -13.40 -5.45 -8.97
C ILE A 111 -13.76 -6.57 -9.91
N SER A 112 -14.87 -7.24 -9.60
CA SER A 112 -15.53 -8.22 -10.46
C SER A 112 -16.76 -7.62 -11.08
N LYS A 113 -16.89 -7.70 -12.39
CA LYS A 113 -18.10 -7.37 -13.14
C LYS A 113 -18.81 -8.65 -13.52
N VAL A 114 -19.92 -8.97 -12.86
CA VAL A 114 -20.52 -10.31 -12.90
C VAL A 114 -22.02 -10.30 -13.22
N THR A 115 -22.50 -11.44 -13.72
CA THR A 115 -23.94 -11.74 -13.80
C THR A 115 -24.49 -12.05 -12.39
N LEU A 116 -25.83 -12.16 -12.29
CA LEU A 116 -26.48 -12.67 -11.06
C LEU A 116 -26.01 -14.08 -10.67
N GLY A 117 -25.48 -14.85 -11.61
CA GLY A 117 -24.90 -16.19 -11.38
C GLY A 117 -23.45 -16.17 -10.92
N GLY A 118 -22.81 -15.00 -10.87
CA GLY A 118 -21.40 -14.84 -10.47
C GLY A 118 -20.39 -15.06 -11.61
N GLU A 119 -20.86 -15.14 -12.86
CA GLU A 119 -19.98 -15.28 -14.03
C GLU A 119 -19.45 -13.92 -14.45
N GLU A 120 -18.12 -13.81 -14.64
CA GLU A 120 -17.47 -12.58 -15.12
C GLU A 120 -17.97 -12.18 -16.53
N ILE A 121 -18.17 -10.88 -16.74
CA ILE A 121 -18.71 -10.31 -17.98
C ILE A 121 -17.66 -9.45 -18.66
N GLN A 122 -17.66 -9.48 -20.02
CA GLN A 122 -16.78 -8.65 -20.83
C GLN A 122 -17.55 -7.45 -21.42
N GLY A 123 -16.83 -6.35 -21.68
CA GLY A 123 -17.28 -5.22 -22.48
C GLY A 123 -17.96 -4.09 -21.72
N ALA A 124 -18.01 -4.14 -20.38
CA ALA A 124 -18.38 -2.98 -19.58
C ALA A 124 -17.23 -1.98 -19.54
N LEU A 125 -17.50 -0.68 -19.68
CA LEU A 125 -16.55 0.37 -19.36
C LEU A 125 -16.76 0.79 -17.92
N LEU A 126 -15.75 0.55 -17.08
CA LEU A 126 -15.77 0.81 -15.64
C LEU A 126 -14.76 1.89 -15.27
N GLN A 127 -15.13 2.71 -14.29
CA GLN A 127 -14.30 3.76 -13.72
C GLN A 127 -14.33 3.68 -12.21
N VAL A 128 -13.19 3.94 -11.58
CA VAL A 128 -13.11 4.23 -10.15
C VAL A 128 -12.81 5.71 -9.98
N ILE A 129 -13.65 6.38 -9.20
CA ILE A 129 -13.68 7.84 -9.07
C ILE A 129 -13.45 8.19 -7.58
N ASP A 130 -12.56 9.16 -7.30
CA ASP A 130 -12.31 9.65 -5.96
C ASP A 130 -13.41 10.62 -5.46
N GLU A 131 -13.29 11.10 -4.22
CA GLU A 131 -14.26 12.00 -3.61
C GLU A 131 -14.26 13.41 -4.26
N GLU A 132 -13.19 13.79 -4.94
CA GLU A 132 -13.06 15.04 -5.70
C GLU A 132 -13.62 14.93 -7.13
N GLY A 133 -14.02 13.72 -7.55
CA GLY A 133 -14.58 13.45 -8.88
C GLY A 133 -13.53 13.12 -9.94
N ASN A 134 -12.29 12.87 -9.56
CA ASN A 134 -11.25 12.46 -10.50
C ASN A 134 -11.31 10.95 -10.75
N THR A 135 -11.16 10.53 -12.00
CA THR A 135 -11.02 9.12 -12.35
C THR A 135 -9.60 8.65 -11.97
N VAL A 136 -9.50 7.71 -11.03
CA VAL A 136 -8.22 7.14 -10.58
C VAL A 136 -7.84 5.87 -11.34
N ASP A 137 -8.84 5.11 -11.84
CA ASP A 137 -8.64 3.95 -12.71
C ASP A 137 -9.81 3.81 -13.70
N GLN A 138 -9.54 3.28 -14.91
CA GLN A 138 -10.54 3.05 -15.94
C GLN A 138 -10.13 1.89 -16.83
N TRP A 139 -11.07 0.96 -17.10
CA TRP A 139 -10.82 -0.20 -17.96
C TRP A 139 -12.09 -0.74 -18.61
N TYR A 140 -11.91 -1.57 -19.63
CA TYR A 140 -12.98 -2.44 -20.12
C TYR A 140 -12.90 -3.79 -19.42
N SER A 141 -14.02 -4.28 -18.88
CA SER A 141 -14.08 -5.63 -18.33
C SER A 141 -13.75 -6.67 -19.41
N ASP A 142 -12.91 -7.63 -19.09
CA ASP A 142 -12.36 -8.63 -20.00
C ASP A 142 -12.72 -10.07 -19.64
N GLY A 143 -13.60 -10.26 -18.65
CA GLY A 143 -13.99 -11.58 -18.13
C GLY A 143 -13.11 -12.08 -17.00
N ASN A 144 -12.30 -11.20 -16.39
CA ASN A 144 -11.51 -11.46 -15.20
C ASN A 144 -11.70 -10.37 -14.16
N GLU A 145 -11.32 -10.67 -12.92
CA GLU A 145 -11.21 -9.67 -11.87
C GLU A 145 -10.13 -8.63 -12.23
N HIS A 146 -10.43 -7.34 -12.00
CA HIS A 146 -9.49 -6.25 -12.24
C HIS A 146 -8.89 -5.75 -10.92
N PRO A 147 -7.55 -5.83 -10.74
CA PRO A 147 -6.88 -5.19 -9.61
C PRO A 147 -6.78 -3.68 -9.84
N VAL A 148 -7.43 -2.90 -8.98
CA VAL A 148 -7.56 -1.45 -9.15
C VAL A 148 -6.25 -0.74 -8.76
N SER A 149 -5.85 0.22 -9.60
CA SER A 149 -4.70 1.10 -9.35
C SER A 149 -5.13 2.43 -8.74
N GLY A 150 -4.17 3.14 -8.10
CA GLY A 150 -4.36 4.51 -7.63
C GLY A 150 -5.19 4.67 -6.35
N LEU A 151 -5.50 3.58 -5.65
CA LEU A 151 -6.23 3.62 -4.39
C LEU A 151 -5.30 3.89 -3.21
N GLU A 152 -5.86 4.50 -2.16
CA GLU A 152 -5.19 4.73 -0.87
C GLU A 152 -6.03 4.14 0.27
N GLU A 153 -5.37 3.59 1.29
CA GLU A 153 -6.04 3.06 2.49
C GLU A 153 -6.91 4.13 3.18
N GLY A 154 -8.08 3.72 3.63
CA GLY A 154 -9.02 4.56 4.38
C GLY A 154 -9.81 5.55 3.53
N LYS A 155 -9.50 5.72 2.24
CA LYS A 155 -10.26 6.59 1.34
C LYS A 155 -11.46 5.89 0.75
N THR A 156 -12.48 6.69 0.42
CA THR A 156 -13.72 6.23 -0.20
C THR A 156 -13.72 6.58 -1.68
N TYR A 157 -14.20 5.64 -2.48
CA TYR A 157 -14.26 5.73 -3.94
C TYR A 157 -15.64 5.32 -4.44
N THR A 158 -15.95 5.73 -5.64
CA THR A 158 -17.16 5.32 -6.38
C THR A 158 -16.74 4.46 -7.57
N LEU A 159 -17.28 3.23 -7.64
CA LEU A 159 -17.25 2.40 -8.85
C LEU A 159 -18.43 2.78 -9.72
N HIS A 160 -18.16 3.27 -10.93
CA HIS A 160 -19.12 3.72 -11.91
C HIS A 160 -19.05 2.87 -13.17
N GLU A 161 -20.20 2.51 -13.73
CA GLU A 161 -20.32 1.89 -15.03
C GLU A 161 -20.72 2.94 -16.07
N ASP A 162 -19.76 3.35 -16.91
CA ASP A 162 -20.01 4.33 -17.98
C ASP A 162 -20.70 3.70 -19.19
N LEU A 163 -20.40 2.42 -19.47
CA LEU A 163 -21.01 1.65 -20.54
C LEU A 163 -21.31 0.22 -20.11
N ALA A 164 -22.58 -0.17 -20.19
CA ALA A 164 -22.97 -1.55 -19.97
C ALA A 164 -22.64 -2.46 -21.16
N PRO A 165 -22.33 -3.74 -20.94
CA PRO A 165 -22.13 -4.69 -22.03
C PRO A 165 -23.41 -4.93 -22.84
N LEU A 166 -23.28 -5.37 -24.08
CA LEU A 166 -24.43 -5.66 -24.95
C LEU A 166 -25.36 -6.70 -24.30
N GLY A 167 -26.63 -6.35 -24.15
CA GLY A 167 -27.65 -7.21 -23.56
C GLY A 167 -27.82 -7.07 -22.05
N PHE A 168 -27.07 -6.18 -21.41
CA PHE A 168 -27.17 -5.88 -19.99
C PHE A 168 -27.70 -4.45 -19.74
N ASN A 169 -28.30 -4.25 -18.58
CA ASN A 169 -28.72 -2.94 -18.12
C ASN A 169 -27.54 -2.22 -17.44
N LEU A 170 -27.50 -0.90 -17.59
CA LEU A 170 -26.58 -0.06 -16.82
C LEU A 170 -26.89 -0.20 -15.31
N VAL A 171 -25.87 -0.31 -14.49
CA VAL A 171 -25.96 -0.49 -13.03
C VAL A 171 -25.72 0.84 -12.31
N ASN A 172 -26.35 0.99 -11.15
CA ASN A 172 -26.08 2.13 -10.27
C ASN A 172 -24.66 2.05 -9.69
N ASP A 173 -24.12 3.22 -9.39
CA ASP A 173 -22.83 3.38 -8.74
C ASP A 173 -22.73 2.64 -7.41
N ILE A 174 -21.55 2.14 -7.11
CA ILE A 174 -21.21 1.48 -5.85
C ILE A 174 -20.15 2.30 -5.12
N SER A 175 -20.50 2.80 -3.92
CA SER A 175 -19.51 3.43 -3.05
C SER A 175 -18.80 2.38 -2.20
N PHE A 176 -17.46 2.45 -2.10
CA PHE A 176 -16.67 1.57 -1.25
C PHE A 176 -15.51 2.32 -0.59
N THR A 177 -15.14 1.88 0.62
CA THR A 177 -13.98 2.40 1.34
C THR A 177 -12.87 1.36 1.36
N VAL A 178 -11.64 1.77 1.07
CA VAL A 178 -10.47 0.87 1.14
C VAL A 178 -10.15 0.56 2.59
N SER A 179 -10.20 -0.72 2.95
CA SER A 179 -10.05 -1.18 4.32
C SER A 179 -8.61 -1.11 4.80
N TYR A 180 -8.40 -0.64 6.05
CA TYR A 180 -7.12 -0.77 6.74
C TYR A 180 -6.80 -2.21 7.17
N GLU A 181 -7.82 -3.06 7.33
CA GLU A 181 -7.66 -4.39 7.92
C GLU A 181 -7.61 -5.51 6.88
N LYS A 182 -8.27 -5.33 5.73
CA LYS A 182 -8.34 -6.36 4.69
C LYS A 182 -7.12 -6.30 3.79
N GLU A 183 -6.36 -7.37 3.70
CA GLU A 183 -5.23 -7.51 2.78
C GLU A 183 -5.69 -7.62 1.31
N ASN A 184 -6.82 -8.31 1.09
CA ASN A 184 -7.50 -8.41 -0.20
C ASN A 184 -8.97 -8.02 -0.03
N GLN A 185 -9.41 -7.00 -0.75
CA GLN A 185 -10.80 -6.55 -0.76
C GLN A 185 -11.39 -6.75 -2.15
N LYS A 186 -12.55 -7.40 -2.22
CA LYS A 186 -13.27 -7.61 -3.47
C LYS A 186 -14.55 -6.81 -3.49
N ILE A 187 -14.80 -6.12 -4.60
CA ILE A 187 -16.04 -5.40 -4.89
C ILE A 187 -16.69 -6.06 -6.11
N GLU A 188 -17.95 -6.44 -6.00
CA GLU A 188 -18.71 -7.03 -7.11
C GLU A 188 -19.75 -6.05 -7.62
N MET A 189 -19.76 -5.82 -8.92
CA MET A 189 -20.82 -5.08 -9.62
C MET A 189 -21.61 -6.07 -10.46
N ILE A 190 -22.90 -6.23 -10.11
CA ILE A 190 -23.77 -7.28 -10.64
C ILE A 190 -24.68 -6.69 -11.71
N ASP A 191 -24.61 -7.24 -12.94
CA ASP A 191 -25.46 -6.86 -14.04
C ASP A 191 -26.71 -7.73 -14.17
N THR A 192 -27.76 -7.13 -14.69
CA THR A 192 -28.99 -7.82 -15.04
C THR A 192 -29.25 -7.73 -16.53
N PHE A 193 -29.78 -8.80 -17.11
CA PHE A 193 -30.09 -8.85 -18.52
C PHE A 193 -31.25 -7.91 -18.89
N VAL A 194 -31.14 -7.30 -20.07
CA VAL A 194 -32.27 -6.59 -20.68
C VAL A 194 -33.36 -7.60 -21.05
N LYS A 195 -34.56 -7.40 -20.52
CA LYS A 195 -35.72 -8.23 -20.84
C LYS A 195 -36.48 -7.61 -22.03
N VAL A 196 -36.50 -8.31 -23.16
CA VAL A 196 -37.31 -7.93 -24.32
C VAL A 196 -38.59 -8.77 -24.37
N TYR A 197 -39.75 -8.12 -24.31
CA TYR A 197 -41.02 -8.79 -24.42
C TYR A 197 -41.56 -8.56 -25.84
N LYS A 198 -41.90 -9.67 -26.55
CA LYS A 198 -42.61 -9.61 -27.83
C LYS A 198 -44.09 -9.35 -27.51
N GLN A 199 -44.59 -8.17 -27.85
CA GLN A 199 -46.05 -7.96 -27.89
C GLN A 199 -46.67 -8.78 -29.01
N LYS A 200 -47.72 -9.55 -28.71
CA LYS A 200 -48.59 -10.10 -29.72
C LYS A 200 -49.45 -8.92 -30.27
N GLU A 201 -49.37 -8.73 -31.57
CA GLU A 201 -50.42 -7.94 -32.27
C GLU A 201 -51.70 -8.80 -32.22
N ASP A 202 -52.80 -8.20 -31.72
CA ASP A 202 -54.16 -8.76 -31.76
C ASP A 202 -54.73 -8.75 -33.19
#